data_322b70f82f54bd8bd83bfdee3184c34a
#
_entry.id   322b70f82f54bd8bd83bfdee3184c34a
#
_cell.length_a   1.000
_cell.length_b   1.000
_cell.length_c   1.000
_cell.angle_alpha   90.00
_cell.angle_beta   90.00
_cell.angle_gamma   90.00
#
_symmetry.space_group_name_H-M   'P 1'
#
loop_
_entity.id
_entity.type
_entity.pdbx_description
1 polymer ?
#
loop_
_entity_poly.entity_id
_entity_poly.type
_entity_poly.pdbx_seq_one_letter_code
_entity_poly.pdbx_strand_id
1 'polypeptide(L)'
;PGCLIPSVMGFVEQGQGHFGNDLASIDNAATAIAATVRKINGVAEVIAPSNSGVQYMNVVIDRAAAGQAGFSGDALQAQLRALVEGDRIGVVPEGIVRTPLILRGGPGLRQVPDAFTGLLVTAPDGKVWPLTSLARIERIDGPVRINHEDGARFAVVQVNVSGRDLAGFVQEAQTAVNQLASLKGLRIVWGGQFENQQRAAARLALVVPLALGAIFLLLMLTFRSVRQAVLIIANIPFALVGGIAALRISGEYLSVPASVGFIALLGIAVLNGVVLVSHFNALLDEGHDMATTVRVGVRDRLRPVLMTACIAALGMIPLLLASGPGSEIQRPLAIVVSGGLVTSTALTLLLLPLLFERFGVPGLRPSAKGEMQ
;
A
#
# COMPACT_ATOMS: atom_id res chain seq x y z
N PRO A 1 -19.12 -2.35 -4.96
CA PRO A 1 -18.08 -1.63 -5.68
C PRO A 1 -17.17 -1.03 -4.63
N GLY A 2 -16.19 -1.83 -4.18
CA GLY A 2 -15.17 -1.40 -3.23
C GLY A 2 -14.17 -0.49 -3.95
N CYS A 3 -13.74 0.57 -3.30
CA CYS A 3 -12.65 1.41 -3.75
C CYS A 3 -11.39 0.54 -3.82
N LEU A 4 -11.05 0.08 -5.02
CA LEU A 4 -9.81 -0.66 -5.26
C LEU A 4 -8.66 0.31 -5.01
N ILE A 5 -7.92 0.08 -3.93
CA ILE A 5 -6.67 0.81 -3.68
C ILE A 5 -5.67 0.34 -4.74
N PRO A 6 -5.05 1.24 -5.52
CA PRO A 6 -4.11 0.84 -6.56
C PRO A 6 -2.98 0.01 -5.96
N SER A 7 -2.79 -1.19 -6.48
CA SER A 7 -1.76 -2.11 -5.97
C SER A 7 -0.34 -1.64 -6.31
N VAL A 8 -0.20 -0.95 -7.44
CA VAL A 8 1.08 -0.39 -7.93
C VAL A 8 0.80 0.98 -8.55
N MET A 9 1.63 1.95 -8.24
CA MET A 9 1.69 3.23 -8.94
C MET A 9 3.05 3.32 -9.64
N GLY A 10 3.05 3.47 -10.96
CA GLY A 10 4.24 3.84 -11.71
C GLY A 10 4.23 5.35 -11.93
N PHE A 11 5.22 6.05 -11.41
CA PHE A 11 5.44 7.46 -11.68
C PHE A 11 6.44 7.57 -12.83
N VAL A 12 6.07 8.26 -13.90
CA VAL A 12 7.00 8.65 -14.97
C VAL A 12 7.36 10.09 -14.72
N GLU A 13 8.58 10.33 -14.27
CA GLU A 13 9.10 11.63 -13.90
C GLU A 13 10.14 12.09 -14.92
N GLN A 14 10.21 13.39 -15.17
CA GLN A 14 11.24 13.98 -16.01
C GLN A 14 12.61 13.88 -15.30
N GLY A 15 13.59 13.20 -15.90
CA GLY A 15 14.94 13.08 -15.35
C GLY A 15 15.64 14.43 -15.17
N GLN A 16 16.46 14.55 -14.12
CA GLN A 16 17.27 15.74 -13.87
C GLN A 16 18.17 16.03 -15.08
N GLY A 17 18.00 17.19 -15.71
CA GLY A 17 18.89 17.67 -16.77
C GLY A 17 18.25 17.99 -18.12
N HIS A 18 17.00 17.65 -18.37
CA HIS A 18 16.30 18.05 -19.60
C HIS A 18 15.28 19.14 -19.27
N PHE A 19 15.68 20.38 -19.44
CA PHE A 19 14.80 21.56 -19.49
C PHE A 19 14.01 21.57 -20.83
N GLY A 20 13.29 20.50 -21.10
CA GLY A 20 12.41 20.37 -22.25
C GLY A 20 10.97 20.23 -21.77
N ASN A 21 10.14 21.12 -22.21
CA ASN A 21 8.72 21.29 -21.87
C ASN A 21 7.85 20.20 -22.52
N ASP A 22 8.32 18.97 -22.63
CA ASP A 22 7.66 17.93 -23.41
C ASP A 22 6.72 17.07 -22.57
N LEU A 23 5.54 17.63 -22.27
CA LEU A 23 4.43 16.91 -21.68
C LEU A 23 4.03 15.70 -22.55
N ALA A 24 4.17 15.82 -23.86
CA ALA A 24 3.85 14.78 -24.82
C ALA A 24 4.75 13.55 -24.65
N SER A 25 6.02 13.72 -24.29
CA SER A 25 6.93 12.60 -24.04
C SER A 25 6.53 11.81 -22.81
N ILE A 26 6.08 12.48 -21.74
CA ILE A 26 5.60 11.86 -20.51
C ILE A 26 4.30 11.08 -20.77
N ASP A 27 3.35 11.67 -21.50
CA ASP A 27 2.07 11.04 -21.83
C ASP A 27 2.25 9.85 -22.77
N ASN A 28 3.12 9.96 -23.77
CA ASN A 28 3.48 8.85 -24.66
C ASN A 28 4.14 7.70 -23.88
N ALA A 29 5.05 8.02 -22.96
CA ALA A 29 5.68 7.02 -22.10
C ALA A 29 4.66 6.34 -21.18
N ALA A 30 3.78 7.11 -20.53
CA ALA A 30 2.72 6.56 -19.68
C ALA A 30 1.78 5.62 -20.48
N THR A 31 1.41 6.02 -21.70
CA THR A 31 0.59 5.18 -22.59
C THR A 31 1.32 3.90 -23.01
N ALA A 32 2.61 3.98 -23.35
CA ALA A 32 3.42 2.82 -23.72
C ALA A 32 3.59 1.85 -22.52
N ILE A 33 3.84 2.38 -21.33
CA ILE A 33 3.90 1.60 -20.08
C ILE A 33 2.57 0.90 -19.83
N ALA A 34 1.45 1.64 -19.90
CA ALA A 34 0.12 1.07 -19.70
C ALA A 34 -0.19 -0.05 -20.70
N ALA A 35 0.16 0.13 -21.97
CA ALA A 35 -0.03 -0.87 -23.02
C ALA A 35 0.84 -2.14 -22.78
N THR A 36 2.04 -1.95 -22.25
CA THR A 36 2.96 -3.05 -21.93
C THR A 36 2.49 -3.83 -20.71
N VAL A 37 2.13 -3.13 -19.65
CA VAL A 37 1.71 -3.73 -18.39
C VAL A 37 0.38 -4.46 -18.54
N ARG A 38 -0.54 -4.01 -19.39
CA ARG A 38 -1.81 -4.71 -19.68
C ARG A 38 -1.64 -6.11 -20.23
N LYS A 39 -0.48 -6.43 -20.81
CA LYS A 39 -0.18 -7.77 -21.36
C LYS A 39 0.31 -8.76 -20.31
N ILE A 40 0.63 -8.28 -19.11
CA ILE A 40 1.16 -9.11 -18.03
C ILE A 40 0.00 -9.82 -17.33
N ASN A 41 0.16 -11.11 -17.08
CA ASN A 41 -0.84 -11.89 -16.36
C ASN A 41 -1.06 -11.37 -14.94
N GLY A 42 -2.32 -11.33 -14.50
CA GLY A 42 -2.69 -10.86 -13.15
C GLY A 42 -3.08 -9.39 -13.07
N VAL A 43 -3.10 -8.67 -14.18
CA VAL A 43 -3.63 -7.31 -14.26
C VAL A 43 -5.15 -7.37 -14.24
N ALA A 44 -5.76 -6.74 -13.23
CA ALA A 44 -7.22 -6.55 -13.17
C ALA A 44 -7.64 -5.27 -13.91
N GLU A 45 -6.86 -4.19 -13.72
CA GLU A 45 -7.17 -2.88 -14.31
C GLU A 45 -5.89 -2.05 -14.45
N VAL A 46 -5.80 -1.28 -15.53
CA VAL A 46 -4.75 -0.28 -15.74
C VAL A 46 -5.40 1.06 -16.05
N ILE A 47 -5.15 2.02 -15.17
CA ILE A 47 -5.60 3.40 -15.33
C ILE A 47 -4.36 4.23 -15.68
N ALA A 48 -4.30 4.71 -16.92
CA ALA A 48 -3.32 5.68 -17.36
C ALA A 48 -4.04 7.02 -17.54
N PRO A 49 -3.47 8.14 -17.10
CA PRO A 49 -4.05 9.43 -17.37
C PRO A 49 -4.00 9.68 -18.87
N SER A 50 -5.15 9.88 -19.49
CA SER A 50 -5.20 10.50 -20.81
C SER A 50 -5.22 12.00 -20.58
N ASN A 51 -4.08 12.65 -20.73
CA ASN A 51 -3.97 14.11 -20.64
C ASN A 51 -4.36 14.80 -21.96
N SER A 52 -4.67 14.03 -23.00
CA SER A 52 -5.09 14.56 -24.29
C SER A 52 -6.61 14.55 -24.40
N GLY A 53 -7.18 15.57 -25.01
CA GLY A 53 -8.58 15.59 -25.42
C GLY A 53 -9.47 16.64 -24.77
N VAL A 54 -8.96 17.53 -23.93
CA VAL A 54 -9.68 18.74 -23.57
C VAL A 54 -9.38 19.81 -24.59
N GLN A 55 -10.42 20.25 -25.30
CA GLN A 55 -10.30 21.37 -26.21
C GLN A 55 -10.42 22.67 -25.41
N TYR A 56 -9.41 23.50 -25.53
CA TYR A 56 -9.42 24.85 -25.02
C TYR A 56 -9.71 25.81 -26.17
N MET A 57 -10.49 26.84 -25.87
CA MET A 57 -10.66 27.97 -26.75
C MET A 57 -9.72 29.08 -26.28
N ASN A 58 -8.73 29.35 -27.07
CA ASN A 58 -7.77 30.40 -26.81
C ASN A 58 -8.16 31.65 -27.60
N VAL A 59 -8.38 32.76 -26.91
CA VAL A 59 -8.68 34.06 -27.50
C VAL A 59 -7.43 34.91 -27.45
N VAL A 60 -6.74 34.99 -28.58
CA VAL A 60 -5.50 35.77 -28.73
C VAL A 60 -5.85 37.19 -29.20
N ILE A 61 -5.76 38.16 -28.29
CA ILE A 61 -6.11 39.56 -28.54
C ILE A 61 -5.01 40.18 -29.41
N ASP A 62 -5.39 40.75 -30.53
CA ASP A 62 -4.52 41.65 -31.34
C ASP A 62 -4.49 43.02 -30.67
N ARG A 63 -3.38 43.30 -29.98
CA ARG A 63 -3.23 44.54 -29.20
C ARG A 63 -3.26 45.80 -30.08
N ALA A 64 -2.78 45.69 -31.32
CA ALA A 64 -2.77 46.83 -32.26
C ALA A 64 -4.21 47.15 -32.74
N ALA A 65 -4.93 46.12 -33.19
CA ALA A 65 -6.33 46.26 -33.60
C ALA A 65 -7.23 46.71 -32.44
N ALA A 66 -7.07 46.12 -31.24
CA ALA A 66 -7.81 46.50 -30.04
C ALA A 66 -7.52 47.98 -29.65
N GLY A 67 -6.26 48.41 -29.70
CA GLY A 67 -5.89 49.79 -29.43
C GLY A 67 -6.47 50.80 -30.45
N GLN A 68 -6.48 50.49 -31.74
CA GLN A 68 -7.12 51.28 -32.74
C GLN A 68 -8.65 51.40 -32.58
N ALA A 69 -9.29 50.35 -32.06
CA ALA A 69 -10.69 50.34 -31.72
C ALA A 69 -11.01 50.98 -30.36
N GLY A 70 -10.01 51.51 -29.65
CA GLY A 70 -10.18 52.20 -28.35
C GLY A 70 -10.22 51.31 -27.13
N PHE A 71 -9.88 50.02 -27.28
CA PHE A 71 -9.76 49.09 -26.14
C PHE A 71 -8.35 49.10 -25.56
N SER A 72 -8.23 49.12 -24.25
CA SER A 72 -7.04 48.59 -23.61
C SER A 72 -7.13 47.06 -23.58
N GLY A 73 -5.96 46.38 -23.58
CA GLY A 73 -5.95 44.91 -23.52
C GLY A 73 -6.71 44.35 -22.31
N ASP A 74 -6.58 45.00 -21.16
CA ASP A 74 -7.26 44.62 -19.92
C ASP A 74 -8.76 44.84 -19.98
N ALA A 75 -9.23 45.93 -20.63
CA ALA A 75 -10.67 46.22 -20.75
C ALA A 75 -11.38 45.15 -21.61
N LEU A 76 -10.77 44.78 -22.74
CA LEU A 76 -11.32 43.71 -23.60
C LEU A 76 -11.32 42.37 -22.89
N GLN A 77 -10.24 42.03 -22.19
CA GLN A 77 -10.17 40.80 -21.39
C GLN A 77 -11.20 40.77 -20.26
N ALA A 78 -11.38 41.88 -19.54
CA ALA A 78 -12.38 41.97 -18.47
C ALA A 78 -13.79 41.79 -19.02
N GLN A 79 -14.11 42.38 -20.17
CA GLN A 79 -15.41 42.22 -20.81
C GLN A 79 -15.66 40.79 -21.28
N LEU A 80 -14.66 40.10 -21.84
CA LEU A 80 -14.76 38.69 -22.21
C LEU A 80 -14.94 37.80 -20.99
N ARG A 81 -14.22 38.08 -19.93
CA ARG A 81 -14.37 37.36 -18.67
C ARG A 81 -15.78 37.52 -18.07
N ALA A 82 -16.30 38.76 -18.05
CA ALA A 82 -17.64 39.03 -17.55
C ALA A 82 -18.72 38.29 -18.37
N LEU A 83 -18.52 38.16 -19.70
CA LEU A 83 -19.43 37.41 -20.56
C LEU A 83 -19.42 35.88 -20.32
N VAL A 84 -18.24 35.31 -20.02
CA VAL A 84 -18.07 33.85 -19.87
C VAL A 84 -18.28 33.40 -18.43
N GLU A 85 -17.52 33.98 -17.49
CA GLU A 85 -17.55 33.61 -16.06
C GLU A 85 -18.69 34.33 -15.33
N GLY A 86 -19.00 35.52 -15.75
CA GLY A 86 -19.92 36.44 -15.10
C GLY A 86 -19.22 37.48 -14.22
N ASP A 87 -19.87 38.63 -14.10
CA ASP A 87 -19.46 39.69 -13.18
C ASP A 87 -20.42 39.80 -12.03
N ARG A 88 -19.89 39.92 -10.81
CA ARG A 88 -20.68 40.06 -9.60
C ARG A 88 -21.13 41.52 -9.43
N ILE A 89 -22.37 41.78 -9.80
CA ILE A 89 -22.95 43.12 -9.78
C ILE A 89 -23.57 43.49 -8.43
N GLY A 90 -23.79 42.51 -7.53
CA GLY A 90 -24.38 42.77 -6.24
C GLY A 90 -24.50 41.56 -5.35
N VAL A 91 -25.15 41.75 -4.20
CA VAL A 91 -25.52 40.68 -3.26
C VAL A 91 -26.96 40.94 -2.80
N VAL A 92 -27.78 39.94 -2.87
CA VAL A 92 -29.15 39.96 -2.35
C VAL A 92 -29.15 39.33 -0.95
N PRO A 93 -29.44 40.07 0.10
CA PRO A 93 -29.56 39.51 1.44
C PRO A 93 -30.93 38.84 1.61
N GLU A 94 -30.92 37.55 1.93
CA GLU A 94 -32.12 36.75 2.23
C GLU A 94 -32.01 36.20 3.65
N GLY A 95 -32.39 37.01 4.63
CA GLY A 95 -32.17 36.67 6.04
C GLY A 95 -30.70 36.59 6.40
N ILE A 96 -30.22 35.41 6.82
CA ILE A 96 -28.80 35.15 7.13
C ILE A 96 -27.98 34.79 5.91
N VAL A 97 -28.61 34.43 4.78
CA VAL A 97 -27.96 34.06 3.54
C VAL A 97 -27.68 35.28 2.68
N ARG A 98 -26.48 35.33 2.08
CA ARG A 98 -26.10 36.37 1.13
C ARG A 98 -25.89 35.75 -0.24
N THR A 99 -26.88 35.91 -1.14
CA THR A 99 -26.86 35.38 -2.47
C THR A 99 -26.17 36.34 -3.43
N PRO A 100 -25.06 35.97 -4.10
CA PRO A 100 -24.40 36.84 -5.07
C PRO A 100 -25.25 36.99 -6.34
N LEU A 101 -25.43 38.23 -6.81
CA LEU A 101 -26.03 38.51 -8.09
C LEU A 101 -24.94 38.60 -9.16
N ILE A 102 -24.99 37.67 -10.13
CA ILE A 102 -23.98 37.54 -11.19
C ILE A 102 -24.64 37.85 -12.53
N LEU A 103 -24.09 38.80 -13.25
CA LEU A 103 -24.44 39.09 -14.64
C LEU A 103 -23.45 38.38 -15.57
N ARG A 104 -23.96 37.56 -16.50
CA ARG A 104 -23.13 36.82 -17.46
C ARG A 104 -23.82 36.67 -18.83
N GLY A 105 -23.06 36.35 -19.84
CA GLY A 105 -23.57 36.05 -21.15
C GLY A 105 -24.56 34.87 -21.17
N GLY A 106 -25.46 34.86 -22.14
CA GLY A 106 -26.46 33.82 -22.29
C GLY A 106 -25.87 32.41 -22.43
N PRO A 107 -26.67 31.36 -22.19
CA PRO A 107 -26.18 29.97 -22.20
C PRO A 107 -25.60 29.56 -23.57
N GLY A 108 -26.10 30.09 -24.68
CA GLY A 108 -25.60 29.80 -26.03
C GLY A 108 -24.10 30.14 -26.21
N LEU A 109 -23.64 31.24 -25.59
CA LEU A 109 -22.23 31.64 -25.68
C LEU A 109 -21.29 30.60 -25.05
N ARG A 110 -21.75 29.86 -24.05
CA ARG A 110 -20.91 28.90 -23.29
C ARG A 110 -21.04 27.46 -23.81
N GLN A 111 -22.14 27.14 -24.49
CA GLN A 111 -22.42 25.79 -25.00
C GLN A 111 -21.92 25.58 -26.42
N VAL A 112 -21.83 26.66 -27.22
CA VAL A 112 -21.44 26.59 -28.63
C VAL A 112 -20.18 27.42 -28.84
N PRO A 113 -19.01 26.77 -29.03
CA PRO A 113 -17.75 27.49 -29.26
C PRO A 113 -17.79 28.50 -30.40
N ASP A 114 -18.56 28.19 -31.44
CA ASP A 114 -18.68 29.07 -32.60
C ASP A 114 -19.48 30.36 -32.31
N ALA A 115 -20.19 30.43 -31.19
CA ALA A 115 -20.88 31.64 -30.76
C ALA A 115 -19.91 32.82 -30.48
N PHE A 116 -18.65 32.51 -30.18
CA PHE A 116 -17.62 33.55 -30.00
C PHE A 116 -17.24 34.25 -31.30
N THR A 117 -17.39 33.61 -32.45
CA THR A 117 -17.10 34.21 -33.76
C THR A 117 -18.07 35.34 -34.11
N GLY A 118 -19.30 35.21 -33.62
CA GLY A 118 -20.34 36.24 -33.80
C GLY A 118 -20.46 37.24 -32.65
N LEU A 119 -19.57 37.16 -31.63
CA LEU A 119 -19.66 38.02 -30.45
C LEU A 119 -19.33 39.47 -30.79
N LEU A 120 -20.19 40.37 -30.33
CA LEU A 120 -19.99 41.82 -30.42
C LEU A 120 -19.52 42.33 -29.06
N VAL A 121 -18.49 43.18 -29.09
CA VAL A 121 -17.92 43.84 -27.90
C VAL A 121 -18.05 45.37 -28.05
N THR A 122 -18.29 46.04 -26.95
CA THR A 122 -18.52 47.49 -26.95
C THR A 122 -17.28 48.24 -26.46
N ALA A 123 -16.74 49.12 -27.28
CA ALA A 123 -15.61 49.95 -26.91
C ALA A 123 -16.02 51.03 -25.93
N PRO A 124 -15.06 51.62 -25.15
CA PRO A 124 -15.36 52.70 -24.21
C PRO A 124 -16.01 53.93 -24.83
N ASP A 125 -15.81 54.15 -26.13
CA ASP A 125 -16.45 55.27 -26.89
C ASP A 125 -17.88 54.91 -27.37
N GLY A 126 -18.42 53.75 -26.98
CA GLY A 126 -19.76 53.24 -27.32
C GLY A 126 -19.86 52.55 -28.69
N LYS A 127 -18.79 52.46 -29.47
CA LYS A 127 -18.80 51.73 -30.73
C LYS A 127 -18.77 50.24 -30.50
N VAL A 128 -19.49 49.52 -31.37
CA VAL A 128 -19.60 48.06 -31.29
C VAL A 128 -18.70 47.43 -32.35
N TRP A 129 -17.90 46.48 -31.94
CA TRP A 129 -16.94 45.78 -32.79
C TRP A 129 -17.17 44.26 -32.73
N PRO A 130 -17.05 43.54 -33.86
CA PRO A 130 -17.02 42.07 -33.79
C PRO A 130 -15.70 41.60 -33.16
N LEU A 131 -15.78 40.63 -32.26
CA LEU A 131 -14.60 40.11 -31.57
C LEU A 131 -13.52 39.59 -32.52
N THR A 132 -13.93 39.03 -33.66
CA THR A 132 -13.03 38.50 -34.68
C THR A 132 -12.15 39.57 -35.37
N SER A 133 -12.52 40.85 -35.28
CA SER A 133 -11.68 41.96 -35.74
C SER A 133 -10.62 42.41 -34.75
N LEU A 134 -10.76 41.99 -33.47
CA LEU A 134 -9.92 42.41 -32.35
C LEU A 134 -9.11 41.23 -31.77
N ALA A 135 -9.49 39.99 -32.05
CA ALA A 135 -8.86 38.82 -31.51
C ALA A 135 -8.99 37.63 -32.47
N ARG A 136 -8.01 36.73 -32.41
CA ARG A 136 -8.05 35.47 -33.11
C ARG A 136 -8.55 34.40 -32.12
N ILE A 137 -9.52 33.60 -32.57
CA ILE A 137 -10.08 32.53 -31.79
C ILE A 137 -9.46 31.23 -32.30
N GLU A 138 -8.69 30.54 -31.43
CA GLU A 138 -8.00 29.30 -31.75
C GLU A 138 -8.54 28.17 -30.88
N ARG A 139 -8.82 27.00 -31.45
CA ARG A 139 -9.09 25.79 -30.73
C ARG A 139 -7.77 25.05 -30.57
N ILE A 140 -7.36 24.83 -29.34
CA ILE A 140 -6.12 24.11 -29.04
C ILE A 140 -6.46 22.92 -28.16
N ASP A 141 -5.86 21.77 -28.46
CA ASP A 141 -5.91 20.62 -27.56
C ASP A 141 -4.88 20.83 -26.46
N GLY A 142 -5.28 20.61 -25.25
CA GLY A 142 -4.42 20.81 -24.10
C GLY A 142 -4.58 19.76 -23.03
N PRO A 143 -3.68 19.74 -22.06
CA PRO A 143 -3.70 18.79 -20.98
C PRO A 143 -4.86 19.09 -20.01
N VAL A 144 -5.54 18.03 -19.54
CA VAL A 144 -6.58 18.13 -18.51
C VAL A 144 -5.97 18.54 -17.18
N ARG A 145 -4.81 17.95 -16.86
CA ARG A 145 -4.12 18.14 -15.59
C ARG A 145 -2.62 17.92 -15.74
N ILE A 146 -1.83 18.80 -15.19
CA ILE A 146 -0.38 18.66 -15.09
C ILE A 146 -0.03 18.47 -13.64
N ASN A 147 0.50 17.29 -13.28
CA ASN A 147 0.97 17.00 -11.94
C ASN A 147 2.45 17.36 -11.81
N HIS A 148 2.81 17.91 -10.65
CA HIS A 148 4.20 18.23 -10.31
C HIS A 148 4.55 17.65 -8.95
N GLU A 149 5.77 17.13 -8.82
CA GLU A 149 6.38 16.70 -7.57
C GLU A 149 7.83 17.15 -7.58
N ASP A 150 8.30 17.77 -6.52
CA ASP A 150 9.65 18.33 -6.39
C ASP A 150 10.09 19.21 -7.57
N GLY A 151 9.14 19.95 -8.19
CA GLY A 151 9.39 20.81 -9.32
C GLY A 151 9.43 20.11 -10.67
N ALA A 152 9.37 18.80 -10.73
CA ALA A 152 9.32 18.02 -11.95
C ALA A 152 7.87 17.63 -12.32
N ARG A 153 7.60 17.52 -13.62
CA ARG A 153 6.31 17.02 -14.12
C ARG A 153 6.30 15.51 -14.10
N PHE A 154 5.16 14.92 -13.73
CA PHE A 154 5.00 13.48 -13.73
C PHE A 154 3.63 13.01 -14.20
N ALA A 155 3.56 11.80 -14.72
CA ALA A 155 2.33 11.07 -15.00
C ALA A 155 2.27 9.80 -14.15
N VAL A 156 1.06 9.42 -13.72
CA VAL A 156 0.85 8.25 -12.87
C VAL A 156 0.14 7.17 -13.68
N VAL A 157 0.73 5.99 -13.77
CA VAL A 157 0.08 4.78 -14.29
C VAL A 157 -0.31 3.91 -13.08
N GLN A 158 -1.60 3.78 -12.83
CA GLN A 158 -2.12 2.95 -11.74
C GLN A 158 -2.47 1.57 -12.26
N VAL A 159 -2.04 0.55 -11.54
CA VAL A 159 -2.29 -0.85 -11.90
C VAL A 159 -2.87 -1.58 -10.70
N ASN A 160 -4.01 -2.21 -10.89
CA ASN A 160 -4.62 -3.11 -9.93
C ASN A 160 -4.27 -4.55 -10.30
N VAL A 161 -3.64 -5.26 -9.36
CA VAL A 161 -3.20 -6.66 -9.54
C VAL A 161 -4.14 -7.58 -8.77
N SER A 162 -4.56 -8.68 -9.41
CA SER A 162 -5.41 -9.70 -8.80
C SER A 162 -4.93 -11.09 -9.18
N GLY A 163 -5.07 -12.05 -8.25
CA GLY A 163 -4.78 -13.46 -8.51
C GLY A 163 -3.30 -13.83 -8.56
N ARG A 164 -2.37 -12.92 -8.19
CA ARG A 164 -0.92 -13.22 -8.06
C ARG A 164 -0.23 -12.32 -7.03
N ASP A 165 0.99 -12.67 -6.66
CA ASP A 165 1.80 -11.88 -5.74
C ASP A 165 2.25 -10.55 -6.37
N LEU A 166 2.23 -9.51 -5.56
CA LEU A 166 2.55 -8.15 -5.99
C LEU A 166 4.03 -7.97 -6.33
N ALA A 167 4.92 -8.59 -5.55
CA ALA A 167 6.36 -8.45 -5.75
C ALA A 167 6.82 -9.06 -7.07
N GLY A 168 6.38 -10.29 -7.37
CA GLY A 168 6.68 -10.97 -8.64
C GLY A 168 6.07 -10.24 -9.84
N PHE A 169 4.85 -9.70 -9.69
CA PHE A 169 4.25 -8.86 -10.73
C PHE A 169 5.10 -7.63 -11.04
N VAL A 170 5.52 -6.88 -10.00
CA VAL A 170 6.32 -5.66 -10.21
C VAL A 170 7.67 -5.98 -10.83
N GLN A 171 8.32 -7.07 -10.44
CA GLN A 171 9.60 -7.48 -11.04
C GLN A 171 9.46 -7.79 -12.53
N GLU A 172 8.40 -8.49 -12.93
CA GLU A 172 8.09 -8.77 -14.34
C GLU A 172 7.77 -7.46 -15.09
N ALA A 173 6.95 -6.58 -14.49
CA ALA A 173 6.60 -5.30 -15.06
C ALA A 173 7.84 -4.39 -15.23
N GLN A 174 8.72 -4.33 -14.25
CA GLN A 174 10.00 -3.60 -14.35
C GLN A 174 10.85 -4.12 -15.50
N THR A 175 10.96 -5.42 -15.66
CA THR A 175 11.73 -6.04 -16.74
C THR A 175 11.14 -5.68 -18.10
N ALA A 176 9.82 -5.78 -18.26
CA ALA A 176 9.15 -5.47 -19.51
C ALA A 176 9.20 -3.98 -19.86
N VAL A 177 9.01 -3.13 -18.87
CA VAL A 177 9.01 -1.66 -19.05
C VAL A 177 10.42 -1.14 -19.35
N ASN A 178 11.47 -1.67 -18.72
CA ASN A 178 12.86 -1.27 -18.99
C ASN A 178 13.33 -1.56 -20.42
N GLN A 179 12.62 -2.40 -21.16
CA GLN A 179 12.90 -2.68 -22.58
C GLN A 179 12.31 -1.63 -23.53
N LEU A 180 11.49 -0.70 -23.02
CA LEU A 180 10.86 0.33 -23.86
C LEU A 180 11.84 1.43 -24.23
N ALA A 181 12.06 1.62 -25.52
CA ALA A 181 12.92 2.69 -26.05
C ALA A 181 12.40 4.11 -25.79
N SER A 182 11.08 4.24 -25.56
CA SER A 182 10.39 5.52 -25.29
C SER A 182 10.70 6.13 -23.92
N LEU A 183 11.46 5.43 -23.08
CA LEU A 183 11.78 5.86 -21.70
C LEU A 183 13.13 6.58 -21.58
N LYS A 184 13.83 6.82 -22.69
CA LYS A 184 15.13 7.52 -22.66
C LYS A 184 14.96 8.93 -22.10
N GLY A 185 15.66 9.23 -20.99
CA GLY A 185 15.60 10.54 -20.33
C GLY A 185 14.46 10.69 -19.31
N LEU A 186 13.66 9.66 -19.09
CA LEU A 186 12.60 9.63 -18.07
C LEU A 186 13.00 8.73 -16.91
N ARG A 187 12.62 9.11 -15.69
CA ARG A 187 12.80 8.31 -14.48
C ARG A 187 11.48 7.63 -14.13
N ILE A 188 11.52 6.34 -13.86
CA ILE A 188 10.36 5.56 -13.42
C ILE A 188 10.50 5.25 -11.94
N VAL A 189 9.51 5.62 -11.16
CA VAL A 189 9.41 5.30 -9.74
C VAL A 189 8.24 4.37 -9.51
N TRP A 190 8.50 3.26 -8.85
CA TRP A 190 7.48 2.26 -8.50
C TRP A 190 7.03 2.49 -7.06
N GLY A 191 5.77 2.83 -6.86
CA GLY A 191 5.21 3.20 -5.56
C GLY A 191 3.94 2.43 -5.20
N GLY A 192 3.20 2.97 -4.23
CA GLY A 192 1.95 2.37 -3.76
C GLY A 192 2.16 1.24 -2.76
N GLN A 193 1.32 0.19 -2.83
CA GLN A 193 1.40 -0.95 -1.90
C GLN A 193 2.74 -1.68 -1.99
N PHE A 194 3.35 -1.74 -3.17
CA PHE A 194 4.65 -2.36 -3.38
C PHE A 194 5.76 -1.69 -2.55
N GLU A 195 5.82 -0.37 -2.57
CA GLU A 195 6.80 0.39 -1.78
C GLU A 195 6.59 0.19 -0.27
N ASN A 196 5.34 0.20 0.17
CA ASN A 196 4.99 -0.08 1.56
C ASN A 196 5.41 -1.50 1.96
N GLN A 197 5.24 -2.48 1.08
CA GLN A 197 5.67 -3.85 1.31
C GLN A 197 7.20 -3.96 1.40
N GLN A 198 7.95 -3.29 0.53
CA GLN A 198 9.42 -3.25 0.60
C GLN A 198 9.92 -2.59 1.89
N ARG A 199 9.36 -1.45 2.27
CA ARG A 199 9.70 -0.75 3.51
C ARG A 199 9.41 -1.60 4.75
N ALA A 200 8.25 -2.28 4.75
CA ALA A 200 7.90 -3.18 5.83
C ALA A 200 8.86 -4.38 5.89
N ALA A 201 9.17 -5.03 4.75
CA ALA A 201 10.10 -6.14 4.68
C ALA A 201 11.50 -5.75 5.18
N ALA A 202 12.01 -4.58 4.78
CA ALA A 202 13.31 -4.08 5.24
C ALA A 202 13.33 -3.84 6.76
N ARG A 203 12.27 -3.27 7.35
CA ARG A 203 12.16 -3.09 8.80
C ARG A 203 12.06 -4.42 9.53
N LEU A 204 11.27 -5.37 9.02
CA LEU A 204 11.11 -6.70 9.60
C LEU A 204 12.42 -7.50 9.56
N ALA A 205 13.20 -7.39 8.50
CA ALA A 205 14.51 -8.03 8.38
C ALA A 205 15.49 -7.60 9.50
N LEU A 206 15.31 -6.42 10.08
CA LEU A 206 16.10 -5.97 11.24
C LEU A 206 15.44 -6.34 12.57
N VAL A 207 14.12 -6.09 12.68
CA VAL A 207 13.41 -6.23 13.96
C VAL A 207 13.25 -7.69 14.38
N VAL A 208 12.98 -8.60 13.42
CA VAL A 208 12.76 -10.02 13.74
C VAL A 208 14.00 -10.70 14.32
N PRO A 209 15.20 -10.59 13.72
CA PRO A 209 16.41 -11.14 14.33
C PRO A 209 16.74 -10.54 15.70
N LEU A 210 16.53 -9.22 15.87
CA LEU A 210 16.76 -8.55 17.15
C LEU A 210 15.81 -9.10 18.23
N ALA A 211 14.53 -9.25 17.91
CA ALA A 211 13.54 -9.82 18.82
C ALA A 211 13.85 -11.29 19.18
N LEU A 212 14.23 -12.10 18.19
CA LEU A 212 14.65 -13.48 18.42
C LEU A 212 15.91 -13.54 19.29
N GLY A 213 16.87 -12.65 19.08
CA GLY A 213 18.06 -12.54 19.94
C GLY A 213 17.71 -12.17 21.38
N ALA A 214 16.80 -11.21 21.57
CA ALA A 214 16.32 -10.83 22.89
C ALA A 214 15.56 -11.99 23.60
N ILE A 215 14.68 -12.69 22.86
CA ILE A 215 13.98 -13.89 23.36
C ILE A 215 14.99 -14.97 23.74
N PHE A 216 15.99 -15.25 22.90
CA PHE A 216 17.04 -16.21 23.19
C PHE A 216 17.80 -15.86 24.47
N LEU A 217 18.18 -14.59 24.64
CA LEU A 217 18.85 -14.11 25.84
C LEU A 217 17.99 -14.30 27.09
N LEU A 218 16.70 -13.93 27.02
CA LEU A 218 15.75 -14.13 28.13
C LEU A 218 15.57 -15.61 28.48
N LEU A 219 15.45 -16.47 27.48
CA LEU A 219 15.36 -17.92 27.69
C LEU A 219 16.63 -18.48 28.33
N MET A 220 17.80 -18.02 27.87
CA MET A 220 19.10 -18.41 28.45
C MET A 220 19.20 -17.99 29.92
N LEU A 221 18.77 -16.78 30.25
CA LEU A 221 18.76 -16.28 31.65
C LEU A 221 17.76 -17.05 32.52
N THR A 222 16.57 -17.37 31.98
CA THR A 222 15.49 -18.06 32.71
C THR A 222 15.86 -19.52 32.99
N PHE A 223 16.31 -20.25 31.98
CA PHE A 223 16.62 -21.68 32.12
C PHE A 223 18.06 -21.94 32.49
N ARG A 224 18.93 -20.93 32.50
CA ARG A 224 20.37 -21.04 32.72
C ARG A 224 21.05 -22.14 31.88
N SER A 225 20.47 -22.44 30.73
CA SER A 225 20.92 -23.48 29.81
C SER A 225 20.73 -23.06 28.36
N VAL A 226 21.84 -22.91 27.64
CA VAL A 226 21.83 -22.62 26.20
C VAL A 226 21.09 -23.73 25.42
N ARG A 227 21.24 -24.98 25.83
CA ARG A 227 20.60 -26.14 25.17
C ARG A 227 19.10 -26.05 25.24
N GLN A 228 18.52 -25.74 26.40
CA GLN A 228 17.08 -25.61 26.59
C GLN A 228 16.54 -24.39 25.82
N ALA A 229 17.25 -23.28 25.82
CA ALA A 229 16.90 -22.12 25.00
C ALA A 229 16.85 -22.44 23.49
N VAL A 230 17.86 -23.15 23.00
CA VAL A 230 17.90 -23.59 21.59
C VAL A 230 16.77 -24.57 21.28
N LEU A 231 16.46 -25.51 22.17
CA LEU A 231 15.33 -26.45 21.99
C LEU A 231 14.00 -25.73 21.85
N ILE A 232 13.77 -24.70 22.64
CA ILE A 232 12.53 -23.90 22.55
C ILE A 232 12.47 -23.14 21.21
N ILE A 233 13.58 -22.50 20.82
CA ILE A 233 13.66 -21.75 19.56
C ILE A 233 13.58 -22.68 18.34
N ALA A 234 14.09 -23.92 18.44
CA ALA A 234 13.98 -24.91 17.36
C ALA A 234 12.53 -25.26 16.98
N ASN A 235 11.55 -24.92 17.81
CA ASN A 235 10.12 -25.04 17.48
C ASN A 235 9.61 -23.98 16.48
N ILE A 236 10.32 -22.86 16.35
CA ILE A 236 9.94 -21.73 15.48
C ILE A 236 9.87 -22.12 14.00
N PRO A 237 10.87 -22.77 13.38
CA PRO A 237 10.82 -23.15 11.97
C PRO A 237 9.58 -23.98 11.62
N PHE A 238 9.13 -24.83 12.51
CA PHE A 238 7.95 -25.68 12.29
C PHE A 238 6.65 -24.87 12.29
N ALA A 239 6.56 -23.86 13.15
CA ALA A 239 5.45 -22.92 13.14
C ALA A 239 5.40 -22.15 11.81
N LEU A 240 6.55 -21.70 11.31
CA LEU A 240 6.64 -21.00 10.03
C LEU A 240 6.20 -21.88 8.86
N VAL A 241 6.62 -23.15 8.82
CA VAL A 241 6.18 -24.11 7.79
C VAL A 241 4.66 -24.23 7.75
N GLY A 242 4.01 -24.32 8.92
CA GLY A 242 2.55 -24.38 9.02
C GLY A 242 1.85 -23.13 8.50
N GLY A 243 2.36 -21.97 8.85
CA GLY A 243 1.83 -20.69 8.35
C GLY A 243 1.98 -20.55 6.83
N ILE A 244 3.13 -20.94 6.28
CA ILE A 244 3.38 -20.94 4.82
C ILE A 244 2.46 -21.94 4.10
N ALA A 245 2.31 -23.14 4.64
CA ALA A 245 1.42 -24.16 4.10
C ALA A 245 -0.04 -23.68 4.08
N ALA A 246 -0.49 -23.05 5.17
CA ALA A 246 -1.84 -22.49 5.25
C ALA A 246 -2.09 -21.38 4.22
N LEU A 247 -1.13 -20.47 4.01
CA LEU A 247 -1.20 -19.46 2.95
C LEU A 247 -1.31 -20.12 1.57
N ARG A 248 -0.48 -21.14 1.32
CA ARG A 248 -0.48 -21.86 0.03
C ARG A 248 -1.80 -22.56 -0.25
N ILE A 249 -2.40 -23.19 0.78
CA ILE A 249 -3.67 -23.93 0.67
C ILE A 249 -4.84 -22.95 0.48
N SER A 250 -4.82 -21.81 1.15
CA SER A 250 -5.88 -20.80 1.06
C SER A 250 -5.80 -19.94 -0.21
N GLY A 251 -4.73 -20.06 -1.00
CA GLY A 251 -4.51 -19.25 -2.20
C GLY A 251 -4.11 -17.80 -1.91
N GLU A 252 -3.77 -17.49 -0.66
CA GLU A 252 -3.30 -16.16 -0.27
C GLU A 252 -1.80 -16.01 -0.45
N TYR A 253 -1.37 -14.79 -0.74
CA TYR A 253 0.05 -14.48 -0.96
C TYR A 253 0.72 -13.91 0.27
N LEU A 254 2.05 -14.02 0.31
CA LEU A 254 2.84 -13.40 1.36
C LEU A 254 2.72 -11.87 1.27
N SER A 255 2.06 -11.30 2.26
CA SER A 255 1.79 -9.87 2.38
C SER A 255 2.35 -9.30 3.69
N VAL A 256 2.34 -7.96 3.85
CA VAL A 256 2.73 -7.33 5.12
C VAL A 256 1.88 -7.85 6.29
N PRO A 257 0.53 -7.95 6.20
CA PRO A 257 -0.29 -8.54 7.24
C PRO A 257 0.06 -9.99 7.54
N ALA A 258 0.36 -10.83 6.53
CA ALA A 258 0.83 -12.19 6.73
C ALA A 258 2.15 -12.22 7.53
N SER A 259 3.07 -11.30 7.23
CA SER A 259 4.36 -11.18 7.95
C SER A 259 4.14 -10.81 9.43
N VAL A 260 3.19 -9.94 9.74
CA VAL A 260 2.79 -9.63 11.13
C VAL A 260 2.20 -10.88 11.79
N GLY A 261 1.40 -11.67 11.05
CA GLY A 261 0.90 -12.97 11.52
C GLY A 261 2.01 -13.94 11.91
N PHE A 262 3.08 -14.00 11.13
CA PHE A 262 4.27 -14.80 11.47
C PHE A 262 4.93 -14.33 12.76
N ILE A 263 5.06 -13.03 13.00
CA ILE A 263 5.64 -12.50 14.25
C ILE A 263 4.78 -12.90 15.46
N ALA A 264 3.46 -12.75 15.35
CA ALA A 264 2.55 -13.17 16.42
C ALA A 264 2.66 -14.69 16.69
N LEU A 265 2.75 -15.49 15.62
CA LEU A 265 2.93 -16.94 15.70
C LEU A 265 4.24 -17.33 16.40
N LEU A 266 5.35 -16.60 16.15
CA LEU A 266 6.63 -16.82 16.84
C LEU A 266 6.48 -16.69 18.36
N GLY A 267 5.76 -15.66 18.83
CA GLY A 267 5.51 -15.45 20.26
C GLY A 267 4.74 -16.62 20.88
N ILE A 268 3.68 -17.07 20.22
CA ILE A 268 2.84 -18.19 20.71
C ILE A 268 3.64 -19.51 20.71
N ALA A 269 4.43 -19.77 19.67
CA ALA A 269 5.24 -20.97 19.57
C ALA A 269 6.29 -21.06 20.67
N VAL A 270 6.96 -19.94 20.96
CA VAL A 270 7.92 -19.85 22.06
C VAL A 270 7.26 -20.03 23.40
N LEU A 271 6.10 -19.38 23.64
CA LEU A 271 5.35 -19.50 24.88
C LEU A 271 4.99 -20.97 25.20
N ASN A 272 4.46 -21.69 24.22
CA ASN A 272 4.12 -23.11 24.37
C ASN A 272 5.37 -23.95 24.70
N GLY A 273 6.49 -23.68 24.05
CA GLY A 273 7.77 -24.33 24.34
C GLY A 273 8.28 -24.07 25.75
N VAL A 274 8.21 -22.79 26.19
CA VAL A 274 8.64 -22.38 27.55
C VAL A 274 7.82 -23.11 28.62
N VAL A 275 6.49 -23.12 28.47
CA VAL A 275 5.58 -23.75 29.43
C VAL A 275 5.85 -25.26 29.56
N LEU A 276 6.14 -25.93 28.43
CA LEU A 276 6.41 -27.36 28.43
C LEU A 276 7.79 -27.68 29.04
N VAL A 277 8.83 -26.97 28.64
CA VAL A 277 10.20 -27.17 29.18
C VAL A 277 10.29 -26.83 30.67
N SER A 278 9.61 -25.74 31.08
CA SER A 278 9.51 -25.40 32.52
C SER A 278 8.88 -26.49 33.37
N HIS A 279 7.81 -27.13 32.83
CA HIS A 279 7.16 -28.24 33.52
C HIS A 279 8.05 -29.49 33.57
N PHE A 280 8.78 -29.81 32.52
CA PHE A 280 9.74 -30.90 32.53
C PHE A 280 10.83 -30.66 33.59
N ASN A 281 11.36 -29.42 33.67
CA ASN A 281 12.34 -29.11 34.72
C ASN A 281 11.77 -29.27 36.13
N ALA A 282 10.52 -28.85 36.35
CA ALA A 282 9.86 -29.03 37.64
C ALA A 282 9.75 -30.50 38.03
N LEU A 283 9.34 -31.38 37.10
CA LEU A 283 9.25 -32.83 37.35
C LEU A 283 10.65 -33.47 37.60
N LEU A 284 11.67 -32.99 36.91
CA LEU A 284 13.05 -33.44 37.20
C LEU A 284 13.53 -33.00 38.59
N ASP A 285 13.18 -31.76 39.01
CA ASP A 285 13.49 -31.26 40.36
C ASP A 285 12.75 -32.05 41.46
N GLU A 286 11.56 -32.62 41.15
CA GLU A 286 10.80 -33.55 42.02
C GLU A 286 11.42 -34.96 42.11
N GLY A 287 12.45 -35.24 41.30
CA GLY A 287 13.20 -36.49 41.33
C GLY A 287 12.72 -37.56 40.36
N HIS A 288 11.85 -37.22 39.41
CA HIS A 288 11.45 -38.16 38.34
C HIS A 288 12.60 -38.44 37.37
N ASP A 289 12.67 -39.65 36.87
CA ASP A 289 13.59 -40.01 35.79
C ASP A 289 13.16 -39.37 34.45
N MET A 290 14.10 -39.23 33.49
CA MET A 290 13.88 -38.53 32.23
C MET A 290 12.69 -39.09 31.44
N ALA A 291 12.56 -40.41 31.32
CA ALA A 291 11.49 -41.05 30.55
C ALA A 291 10.11 -40.81 31.18
N THR A 292 10.02 -40.89 32.50
CA THR A 292 8.79 -40.58 33.28
C THR A 292 8.46 -39.11 33.19
N THR A 293 9.43 -38.20 33.32
CA THR A 293 9.28 -36.75 33.17
C THR A 293 8.66 -36.37 31.83
N VAL A 294 9.19 -36.92 30.75
CA VAL A 294 8.64 -36.65 29.40
C VAL A 294 7.22 -37.18 29.27
N ARG A 295 6.95 -38.43 29.72
CA ARG A 295 5.62 -39.06 29.59
C ARG A 295 4.56 -38.33 30.43
N VAL A 296 4.86 -38.07 31.70
CA VAL A 296 3.93 -37.38 32.62
C VAL A 296 3.75 -35.95 32.21
N GLY A 297 4.86 -35.22 31.93
CA GLY A 297 4.82 -33.81 31.54
C GLY A 297 4.02 -33.54 30.28
N VAL A 298 4.15 -34.38 29.24
CA VAL A 298 3.30 -34.29 28.03
C VAL A 298 1.84 -34.52 28.37
N ARG A 299 1.53 -35.56 29.18
CA ARG A 299 0.15 -35.88 29.57
C ARG A 299 -0.50 -34.73 30.33
N ASP A 300 0.20 -34.13 31.26
CA ASP A 300 -0.31 -33.05 32.11
C ASP A 300 -0.51 -31.73 31.32
N ARG A 301 0.35 -31.48 30.36
CA ARG A 301 0.31 -30.25 29.53
C ARG A 301 -0.52 -30.40 28.25
N LEU A 302 -0.92 -31.60 27.85
CA LEU A 302 -1.71 -31.85 26.65
C LEU A 302 -3.01 -31.02 26.66
N ARG A 303 -3.80 -31.11 27.73
CA ARG A 303 -5.08 -30.39 27.84
C ARG A 303 -4.89 -28.86 27.81
N PRO A 304 -4.06 -28.23 28.67
CA PRO A 304 -3.84 -26.78 28.64
C PRO A 304 -3.35 -26.26 27.28
N VAL A 305 -2.39 -26.94 26.67
CA VAL A 305 -1.82 -26.51 25.37
C VAL A 305 -2.85 -26.65 24.26
N LEU A 306 -3.63 -27.74 24.22
CA LEU A 306 -4.71 -27.86 23.22
C LEU A 306 -5.83 -26.85 23.46
N MET A 307 -6.19 -26.56 24.70
CA MET A 307 -7.21 -25.54 24.99
C MET A 307 -6.78 -24.16 24.53
N THR A 308 -5.55 -23.74 24.81
CA THR A 308 -5.03 -22.44 24.35
C THR A 308 -4.97 -22.35 22.83
N ALA A 309 -4.55 -23.43 22.17
CA ALA A 309 -4.54 -23.49 20.72
C ALA A 309 -5.94 -23.42 20.10
N CYS A 310 -6.90 -24.18 20.66
CA CYS A 310 -8.29 -24.14 20.20
C CYS A 310 -8.93 -22.76 20.41
N ILE A 311 -8.74 -22.14 21.58
CA ILE A 311 -9.28 -20.80 21.86
C ILE A 311 -8.70 -19.78 20.88
N ALA A 312 -7.39 -19.80 20.66
CA ALA A 312 -6.75 -18.89 19.71
C ALA A 312 -7.22 -19.13 18.26
N ALA A 313 -7.33 -20.40 17.83
CA ALA A 313 -7.84 -20.74 16.50
C ALA A 313 -9.30 -20.34 16.31
N LEU A 314 -10.17 -20.61 17.29
CA LEU A 314 -11.58 -20.21 17.27
C LEU A 314 -11.73 -18.68 17.26
N GLY A 315 -10.88 -17.97 18.00
CA GLY A 315 -10.85 -16.49 17.98
C GLY A 315 -10.48 -15.90 16.62
N MET A 316 -9.77 -16.65 15.76
CA MET A 316 -9.42 -16.23 14.40
C MET A 316 -10.51 -16.54 13.36
N ILE A 317 -11.51 -17.40 13.66
CA ILE A 317 -12.57 -17.76 12.70
C ILE A 317 -13.30 -16.54 12.13
N PRO A 318 -13.72 -15.54 12.91
CA PRO A 318 -14.39 -14.37 12.36
C PRO A 318 -13.53 -13.63 11.32
N LEU A 319 -12.21 -13.57 11.54
CA LEU A 319 -11.25 -12.93 10.63
C LEU A 319 -11.00 -13.78 9.37
N LEU A 320 -11.05 -15.10 9.47
CA LEU A 320 -10.94 -16.02 8.33
C LEU A 320 -12.14 -15.92 7.40
N LEU A 321 -13.33 -15.70 7.97
CA LEU A 321 -14.59 -15.58 7.23
C LEU A 321 -14.90 -14.13 6.81
N ALA A 322 -14.09 -13.17 7.22
CA ALA A 322 -14.27 -11.77 6.87
C ALA A 322 -14.24 -11.57 5.35
N SER A 323 -15.22 -10.82 4.85
CA SER A 323 -15.34 -10.44 3.45
C SER A 323 -15.65 -8.94 3.35
N GLY A 324 -15.18 -8.29 2.29
CA GLY A 324 -15.37 -6.86 2.06
C GLY A 324 -14.13 -6.02 2.36
N PRO A 325 -14.25 -4.68 2.35
CA PRO A 325 -13.13 -3.76 2.58
C PRO A 325 -12.46 -4.00 3.93
N GLY A 326 -11.12 -4.15 3.92
CA GLY A 326 -10.33 -4.45 5.13
C GLY A 326 -10.09 -5.94 5.39
N SER A 327 -10.83 -6.86 4.77
CA SER A 327 -10.57 -8.31 4.90
C SER A 327 -9.21 -8.70 4.32
N GLU A 328 -8.71 -7.97 3.34
CA GLU A 328 -7.39 -8.14 2.70
C GLU A 328 -6.23 -8.03 3.71
N ILE A 329 -6.44 -7.29 4.81
CA ILE A 329 -5.44 -7.15 5.88
C ILE A 329 -5.64 -8.25 6.93
N GLN A 330 -6.87 -8.52 7.31
CA GLN A 330 -7.18 -9.40 8.44
C GLN A 330 -7.06 -10.88 8.08
N ARG A 331 -7.52 -11.27 6.89
CA ARG A 331 -7.59 -12.66 6.46
C ARG A 331 -6.22 -13.33 6.31
N PRO A 332 -5.19 -12.74 5.63
CA PRO A 332 -3.87 -13.35 5.55
C PRO A 332 -3.20 -13.52 6.91
N LEU A 333 -3.36 -12.55 7.82
CA LEU A 333 -2.88 -12.63 9.20
C LEU A 333 -3.52 -13.81 9.93
N ALA A 334 -4.86 -13.93 9.88
CA ALA A 334 -5.59 -14.99 10.55
C ALA A 334 -5.24 -16.39 10.01
N ILE A 335 -5.04 -16.52 8.68
CA ILE A 335 -4.63 -17.76 8.03
C ILE A 335 -3.26 -18.22 8.54
N VAL A 336 -2.27 -17.32 8.58
CA VAL A 336 -0.92 -17.63 9.06
C VAL A 336 -0.94 -18.07 10.51
N VAL A 337 -1.64 -17.31 11.37
CA VAL A 337 -1.71 -17.62 12.81
C VAL A 337 -2.42 -18.94 13.04
N SER A 338 -3.57 -19.17 12.42
CA SER A 338 -4.35 -20.41 12.61
C SER A 338 -3.60 -21.64 12.09
N GLY A 339 -3.05 -21.57 10.87
CA GLY A 339 -2.32 -22.69 10.28
C GLY A 339 -1.00 -22.99 11.00
N GLY A 340 -0.27 -21.94 11.35
CA GLY A 340 0.97 -22.09 12.10
C GLY A 340 0.75 -22.56 13.53
N LEU A 341 -0.37 -22.19 14.16
CA LEU A 341 -0.72 -22.64 15.49
C LEU A 341 -1.01 -24.15 15.53
N VAL A 342 -1.72 -24.67 14.54
CA VAL A 342 -2.01 -26.13 14.45
C VAL A 342 -0.71 -26.92 14.35
N THR A 343 0.17 -26.54 13.43
CA THR A 343 1.46 -27.24 13.25
C THR A 343 2.41 -27.05 14.43
N SER A 344 2.53 -25.82 14.94
CA SER A 344 3.35 -25.52 16.10
C SER A 344 2.90 -26.32 17.34
N THR A 345 1.59 -26.38 17.60
CA THR A 345 1.06 -27.12 18.75
C THR A 345 1.30 -28.61 18.61
N ALA A 346 1.02 -29.18 17.42
CA ALA A 346 1.26 -30.59 17.17
C ALA A 346 2.74 -30.96 17.36
N LEU A 347 3.64 -30.16 16.81
CA LEU A 347 5.09 -30.41 16.89
C LEU A 347 5.67 -30.11 18.28
N THR A 348 5.15 -29.09 18.98
CA THR A 348 5.55 -28.84 20.37
C THR A 348 5.21 -30.04 21.27
N LEU A 349 4.07 -30.70 21.05
CA LEU A 349 3.68 -31.85 21.84
C LEU A 349 4.35 -33.17 21.44
N LEU A 350 4.81 -33.28 20.18
CA LEU A 350 5.43 -34.49 19.67
C LEU A 350 6.98 -34.38 19.60
N LEU A 351 7.50 -33.33 19.01
CA LEU A 351 8.91 -33.17 18.73
C LEU A 351 9.70 -32.65 19.92
N LEU A 352 9.17 -31.64 20.62
CA LEU A 352 9.87 -31.02 21.75
C LEU A 352 10.18 -32.03 22.88
N PRO A 353 9.25 -32.95 23.28
CA PRO A 353 9.56 -34.00 24.24
C PRO A 353 10.67 -34.92 23.81
N LEU A 354 10.67 -35.36 22.55
CA LEU A 354 11.73 -36.23 22.00
C LEU A 354 13.09 -35.54 21.97
N LEU A 355 13.09 -34.25 21.59
CA LEU A 355 14.32 -33.45 21.62
C LEU A 355 14.79 -33.18 23.06
N PHE A 356 13.86 -32.99 24.00
CA PHE A 356 14.17 -32.79 25.40
C PHE A 356 14.75 -34.07 26.03
N GLU A 357 14.22 -35.25 25.73
CA GLU A 357 14.76 -36.54 26.15
C GLU A 357 16.21 -36.74 25.63
N ARG A 358 16.47 -36.34 24.38
CA ARG A 358 17.77 -36.54 23.74
C ARG A 358 18.84 -35.51 24.12
N PHE A 359 18.43 -34.24 24.30
CA PHE A 359 19.33 -33.09 24.47
C PHE A 359 19.06 -32.27 25.74
N GLY A 360 17.96 -32.50 26.48
CA GLY A 360 17.63 -31.83 27.72
C GLY A 360 18.51 -32.34 28.87
N VAL A 361 19.62 -31.70 29.10
CA VAL A 361 20.47 -32.02 30.26
C VAL A 361 19.82 -31.43 31.51
N PRO A 362 19.65 -32.22 32.62
CA PRO A 362 19.25 -31.64 33.87
C PRO A 362 20.22 -30.52 34.23
N GLY A 363 19.71 -29.33 34.51
CA GLY A 363 20.55 -28.24 35.00
C GLY A 363 21.24 -28.72 36.28
N LEU A 364 22.55 -28.59 36.35
CA LEU A 364 23.32 -28.77 37.59
C LEU A 364 22.83 -27.75 38.63
N ARG A 365 21.74 -28.11 39.33
CA ARG A 365 21.39 -27.45 40.60
C ARG A 365 22.16 -28.17 41.69
N PRO A 366 23.02 -27.49 42.46
CA PRO A 366 23.58 -28.10 43.64
C PRO A 366 22.40 -28.56 44.53
N SER A 367 22.37 -29.85 44.85
CA SER A 367 21.43 -30.43 45.80
C SER A 367 21.54 -29.66 47.15
N ALA A 368 20.56 -28.84 47.43
CA ALA A 368 20.39 -28.23 48.73
C ALA A 368 19.67 -29.25 49.66
N LYS A 369 20.23 -30.47 49.69
CA LYS A 369 19.91 -31.45 50.73
C LYS A 369 21.22 -31.93 51.39
N GLY A 370 21.64 -31.20 52.37
CA GLY A 370 22.73 -31.58 53.24
C GLY A 370 23.08 -30.39 54.12
N GLU A 371 22.39 -30.27 55.25
CA GLU A 371 22.88 -29.78 56.52
C GLU A 371 21.70 -29.24 57.35
N MET A 372 21.05 -30.17 58.01
CA MET A 372 20.51 -29.97 59.34
C MET A 372 20.59 -31.32 60.04
N GLN A 373 21.71 -31.56 60.68
CA GLN A 373 21.83 -32.34 61.92
C GLN A 373 22.21 -31.40 63.02
#